data_76c2323b64073a1fd8ebd5fbe45b8a32
#
_entry.id   76c2323b64073a1fd8ebd5fbe45b8a32
#
_cell.length_a   1.000
_cell.length_b   1.000
_cell.length_c   1.000
_cell.angle_alpha   90.00
_cell.angle_beta   90.00
_cell.angle_gamma   90.00
#
_symmetry.space_group_name_H-M   'P 1'
#
loop_
_entity.id
_entity.type
_entity.pdbx_description
1 polymer ?
#
loop_
_entity_poly.entity_id
_entity_poly.type
_entity_poly.pdbx_seq_one_letter_code
_entity_poly.pdbx_strand_id
1 'polypeptide(L)'
;MTTLWTRTELEQATGGHFLPAAAPSAPLGTQSEAPARNLTEQAITGISIDTRTLAAGDLFIALKGDTSDGHAHVQAALDKGAACAMVHAADGLTDPRVLVVADTMVGLQQLAQAARARFTGKVVAVTGSVGKTTTKEMLRLCLSANGPTHAAEASYNNHWGVPLTLARLPRDAAFCISEIGMNHPGEILPLARMVRPDVAVITTIGSAHLGHMGSLDAIAAEKASIITTLPAHGVAVV
;
A
#
# COMPACT_ATOMS: atom_id res chain seq x y z
N MET A 1 -7.41 11.29 -14.35
CA MET A 1 -6.90 10.59 -13.14
C MET A 1 -5.38 10.73 -13.14
N THR A 2 -4.80 11.08 -12.01
CA THR A 2 -3.34 11.28 -11.90
C THR A 2 -2.64 9.91 -11.86
N THR A 3 -1.55 9.75 -12.62
CA THR A 3 -0.75 8.53 -12.61
C THR A 3 -0.10 8.33 -11.25
N LEU A 4 -0.43 7.25 -10.59
CA LEU A 4 0.17 6.85 -9.30
C LEU A 4 1.50 6.15 -9.52
N TRP A 5 1.52 5.20 -10.45
CA TRP A 5 2.68 4.41 -10.85
C TRP A 5 2.75 4.23 -12.37
N THR A 6 3.96 4.02 -12.88
CA THR A 6 4.22 3.48 -14.23
C THR A 6 4.74 2.05 -14.12
N ARG A 7 4.69 1.28 -15.22
CA ARG A 7 5.25 -0.09 -15.24
C ARG A 7 6.73 -0.10 -14.89
N THR A 8 7.50 0.82 -15.43
CA THR A 8 8.94 0.95 -15.15
C THR A 8 9.21 1.19 -13.66
N GLU A 9 8.41 2.05 -13.02
CA GLU A 9 8.53 2.28 -11.57
C GLU A 9 8.17 1.06 -10.73
N LEU A 10 7.17 0.27 -11.17
CA LEU A 10 6.84 -0.98 -10.48
C LEU A 10 8.01 -1.96 -10.54
N GLU A 11 8.62 -2.15 -11.72
CA GLU A 11 9.79 -3.02 -11.87
C GLU A 11 10.98 -2.52 -11.04
N GLN A 12 11.29 -1.23 -11.10
CA GLN A 12 12.38 -0.63 -10.33
C GLN A 12 12.17 -0.75 -8.81
N ALA A 13 10.95 -0.53 -8.35
CA ALA A 13 10.64 -0.58 -6.92
C ALA A 13 10.65 -2.02 -6.38
N THR A 14 10.16 -2.98 -7.14
CA THR A 14 9.95 -4.37 -6.69
C THR A 14 11.04 -5.34 -7.11
N GLY A 15 11.91 -4.94 -8.06
CA GLY A 15 12.85 -5.86 -8.70
C GLY A 15 12.18 -6.95 -9.55
N GLY A 16 10.88 -6.83 -9.77
CA GLY A 16 10.11 -7.74 -10.61
C GLY A 16 10.24 -7.46 -12.11
N HIS A 17 9.59 -8.29 -12.92
CA HIS A 17 9.53 -8.13 -14.36
C HIS A 17 8.13 -8.45 -14.88
N PHE A 18 7.71 -7.77 -15.93
CA PHE A 18 6.46 -8.11 -16.60
C PHE A 18 6.66 -9.29 -17.55
N LEU A 19 5.64 -10.11 -17.67
CA LEU A 19 5.64 -11.18 -18.67
C LEU A 19 5.78 -10.61 -20.09
N PRO A 20 6.50 -11.29 -21.00
CA PRO A 20 6.64 -10.84 -22.37
C PRO A 20 5.28 -10.82 -23.08
N ALA A 21 5.06 -9.83 -23.93
CA ALA A 21 3.93 -9.88 -24.84
C ALA A 21 4.09 -11.09 -25.78
N ALA A 22 3.00 -11.85 -25.99
CA ALA A 22 3.02 -12.92 -26.96
C ALA A 22 3.46 -12.34 -28.33
N ALA A 23 4.43 -13.01 -28.99
CA ALA A 23 4.80 -12.63 -30.34
C ALA A 23 3.53 -12.66 -31.22
N PRO A 24 3.30 -11.64 -32.06
CA PRO A 24 2.15 -11.65 -32.93
C PRO A 24 2.26 -12.92 -33.83
N SER A 25 1.37 -13.89 -33.60
CA SER A 25 1.17 -15.00 -34.51
C SER A 25 0.61 -14.39 -35.78
N ALA A 26 1.46 -14.26 -36.82
CA ALA A 26 1.02 -13.77 -38.10
C ALA A 26 -0.02 -14.74 -38.72
N PRO A 27 -1.24 -14.28 -38.97
CA PRO A 27 -2.04 -14.80 -40.07
C PRO A 27 -2.18 -13.71 -41.13
N LEU A 28 -1.91 -14.10 -42.34
CA LEU A 28 -2.29 -13.33 -43.52
C LEU A 28 -3.81 -13.05 -43.50
N GLY A 29 -4.19 -11.81 -43.55
CA GLY A 29 -5.50 -11.37 -44.02
C GLY A 29 -6.43 -10.78 -42.96
N THR A 30 -6.77 -9.52 -43.26
CA THR A 30 -7.84 -8.65 -42.74
C THR A 30 -7.54 -7.86 -41.49
N GLN A 31 -7.33 -6.58 -41.76
CA GLN A 31 -7.15 -5.49 -40.83
C GLN A 31 -8.42 -5.26 -40.00
N SER A 32 -8.28 -5.35 -38.69
CA SER A 32 -8.94 -4.49 -37.72
C SER A 32 -7.92 -4.22 -36.62
N GLU A 33 -7.03 -3.25 -36.90
CA GLU A 33 -6.08 -2.75 -35.91
C GLU A 33 -6.84 -1.97 -34.83
N ALA A 34 -7.20 -2.64 -33.75
CA ALA A 34 -7.26 -1.92 -32.50
C ALA A 34 -5.80 -1.49 -32.19
N PRO A 35 -5.54 -0.18 -31.93
CA PRO A 35 -4.16 0.28 -31.73
C PRO A 35 -3.54 -0.55 -30.59
N ALA A 36 -2.40 -1.18 -30.87
CA ALA A 36 -1.58 -1.83 -29.86
C ALA A 36 -1.31 -0.78 -28.79
N ARG A 37 -2.05 -0.86 -27.66
CA ARG A 37 -1.84 0.06 -26.53
C ARG A 37 -0.39 -0.11 -26.12
N ASN A 38 0.35 1.00 -26.14
CA ASN A 38 1.74 1.02 -25.71
C ASN A 38 1.76 0.65 -24.21
N LEU A 39 1.94 -0.63 -23.89
CA LEU A 39 1.85 -1.16 -22.53
C LEU A 39 2.88 -0.53 -21.61
N THR A 40 4.00 -0.02 -22.16
CA THR A 40 5.07 0.64 -21.41
C THR A 40 4.62 1.97 -20.77
N GLU A 41 3.66 2.67 -21.38
CA GLU A 41 3.16 3.97 -20.89
C GLU A 41 1.82 3.85 -20.14
N GLN A 42 1.35 2.63 -19.89
CA GLN A 42 0.08 2.44 -19.19
C GLN A 42 0.16 3.03 -17.78
N ALA A 43 -0.65 4.06 -17.53
CA ALA A 43 -0.78 4.69 -16.22
C ALA A 43 -1.52 3.75 -15.25
N ILE A 44 -0.93 3.51 -14.10
CA ILE A 44 -1.57 2.82 -12.98
C ILE A 44 -2.10 3.91 -12.04
N THR A 45 -3.41 3.92 -11.79
CA THR A 45 -4.10 5.00 -11.08
C THR A 45 -4.47 4.67 -9.64
N GLY A 46 -4.37 3.40 -9.26
CA GLY A 46 -4.64 2.92 -7.91
C GLY A 46 -4.01 1.55 -7.65
N ILE A 47 -4.22 1.03 -6.45
CA ILE A 47 -3.77 -0.30 -6.04
C ILE A 47 -4.90 -1.00 -5.28
N SER A 48 -5.18 -2.25 -5.61
CA SER A 48 -6.14 -3.07 -4.88
C SER A 48 -5.56 -4.46 -4.56
N ILE A 49 -5.97 -4.99 -3.40
CA ILE A 49 -5.69 -6.38 -2.98
C ILE A 49 -6.98 -7.22 -2.97
N ASP A 50 -8.10 -6.61 -3.38
CA ASP A 50 -9.43 -7.22 -3.35
C ASP A 50 -10.17 -6.91 -4.66
N THR A 51 -10.51 -7.96 -5.42
CA THR A 51 -11.25 -7.81 -6.68
C THR A 51 -12.64 -7.18 -6.53
N ARG A 52 -13.23 -7.21 -5.33
CA ARG A 52 -14.53 -6.59 -5.06
C ARG A 52 -14.47 -5.06 -5.08
N THR A 53 -13.35 -4.50 -4.61
CA THR A 53 -13.10 -3.05 -4.54
C THR A 53 -12.20 -2.53 -5.67
N LEU A 54 -11.68 -3.42 -6.51
CA LEU A 54 -10.81 -3.08 -7.62
C LEU A 54 -11.52 -2.15 -8.61
N ALA A 55 -10.87 -1.06 -8.98
CA ALA A 55 -11.27 -0.16 -10.04
C ALA A 55 -10.45 -0.39 -11.33
N ALA A 56 -11.02 0.03 -12.48
CA ALA A 56 -10.27 0.00 -13.74
C ALA A 56 -9.05 0.94 -13.65
N GLY A 57 -7.90 0.45 -14.10
CA GLY A 57 -6.63 1.16 -14.00
C GLY A 57 -5.81 0.86 -12.74
N ASP A 58 -6.32 0.06 -11.80
CA ASP A 58 -5.57 -0.37 -10.62
C ASP A 58 -4.48 -1.40 -10.93
N LEU A 59 -3.43 -1.40 -10.11
CA LEU A 59 -2.60 -2.56 -9.89
C LEU A 59 -3.32 -3.51 -8.92
N PHE A 60 -3.61 -4.73 -9.35
CA PHE A 60 -4.05 -5.79 -8.44
C PHE A 60 -2.83 -6.49 -7.83
N ILE A 61 -2.77 -6.62 -6.51
CA ILE A 61 -1.71 -7.36 -5.80
C ILE A 61 -2.28 -8.66 -5.26
N ALA A 62 -1.81 -9.79 -5.77
CA ALA A 62 -2.23 -11.12 -5.37
C ALA A 62 -1.56 -11.53 -4.05
N LEU A 63 -2.07 -11.03 -2.92
CA LEU A 63 -1.59 -11.43 -1.60
C LEU A 63 -2.09 -12.83 -1.25
N LYS A 64 -1.23 -13.60 -0.59
CA LYS A 64 -1.58 -14.88 0.01
C LYS A 64 -1.82 -14.67 1.51
N GLY A 65 -3.03 -14.92 1.96
CA GLY A 65 -3.42 -14.93 3.37
C GLY A 65 -3.63 -16.34 3.90
N ASP A 66 -4.00 -16.46 5.18
CA ASP A 66 -4.21 -17.75 5.85
C ASP A 66 -5.40 -18.52 5.27
N THR A 67 -6.43 -17.83 4.78
CA THR A 67 -7.69 -18.42 4.33
C THR A 67 -7.97 -18.25 2.84
N SER A 68 -7.18 -17.41 2.13
CA SER A 68 -7.40 -17.12 0.72
C SER A 68 -6.09 -16.82 0.02
N ASP A 69 -6.02 -17.16 -1.26
CA ASP A 69 -4.90 -16.86 -2.15
C ASP A 69 -5.37 -15.94 -3.28
N GLY A 70 -4.82 -14.72 -3.31
CA GLY A 70 -5.13 -13.71 -4.32
C GLY A 70 -4.79 -14.14 -5.74
N HIS A 71 -3.85 -15.11 -5.91
CA HIS A 71 -3.46 -15.63 -7.22
C HIS A 71 -4.63 -16.26 -7.98
N ALA A 72 -5.59 -16.88 -7.27
CA ALA A 72 -6.80 -17.43 -7.87
C ALA A 72 -7.71 -16.36 -8.53
N HIS A 73 -7.48 -15.07 -8.22
CA HIS A 73 -8.32 -13.96 -8.68
C HIS A 73 -7.65 -13.08 -9.74
N VAL A 74 -6.43 -13.40 -10.18
CA VAL A 74 -5.65 -12.57 -11.11
C VAL A 74 -6.39 -12.37 -12.42
N GLN A 75 -6.89 -13.45 -13.05
CA GLN A 75 -7.62 -13.32 -14.31
C GLN A 75 -8.87 -12.45 -14.15
N ALA A 76 -9.65 -12.67 -13.11
CA ALA A 76 -10.84 -11.87 -12.82
C ALA A 76 -10.52 -10.38 -12.59
N ALA A 77 -9.36 -10.07 -11.98
CA ALA A 77 -8.90 -8.70 -11.82
C ALA A 77 -8.55 -8.06 -13.17
N LEU A 78 -7.83 -8.79 -14.03
CA LEU A 78 -7.46 -8.31 -15.37
C LEU A 78 -8.70 -8.12 -16.27
N ASP A 79 -9.67 -9.02 -16.19
CA ASP A 79 -10.95 -8.94 -16.93
C ASP A 79 -11.80 -7.76 -16.44
N LYS A 80 -11.74 -7.44 -15.15
CA LYS A 80 -12.41 -6.28 -14.53
C LYS A 80 -11.74 -4.94 -14.88
N GLY A 81 -10.61 -4.96 -15.56
CA GLY A 81 -9.93 -3.77 -16.05
C GLY A 81 -8.74 -3.32 -15.22
N ALA A 82 -8.15 -4.20 -14.39
CA ALA A 82 -6.87 -3.90 -13.77
C ALA A 82 -5.84 -3.52 -14.83
N ALA A 83 -5.07 -2.48 -14.58
CA ALA A 83 -3.97 -2.08 -15.46
C ALA A 83 -2.87 -3.15 -15.49
N CYS A 84 -2.61 -3.76 -14.33
CA CYS A 84 -1.69 -4.89 -14.20
C CYS A 84 -2.00 -5.70 -12.93
N ALA A 85 -1.37 -6.87 -12.81
CA ALA A 85 -1.47 -7.72 -11.62
C ALA A 85 -0.08 -8.16 -11.16
N MET A 86 0.21 -8.02 -9.86
CA MET A 86 1.45 -8.47 -9.25
C MET A 86 1.27 -9.85 -8.61
N VAL A 87 2.11 -10.80 -8.99
CA VAL A 87 2.09 -12.20 -8.55
C VAL A 87 3.48 -12.67 -8.15
N HIS A 88 3.59 -13.73 -7.34
CA HIS A 88 4.89 -14.37 -7.06
C HIS A 88 5.17 -15.61 -7.94
N ALA A 89 4.16 -16.11 -8.65
CA ALA A 89 4.29 -17.20 -9.59
C ALA A 89 3.40 -16.93 -10.82
N ALA A 90 3.91 -17.21 -12.00
CA ALA A 90 3.16 -16.99 -13.22
C ALA A 90 2.16 -18.13 -13.54
N ASP A 91 2.40 -19.36 -13.09
CA ASP A 91 1.54 -20.56 -13.11
C ASP A 91 0.58 -20.65 -14.32
N GLY A 92 1.15 -20.56 -15.54
CA GLY A 92 0.38 -20.61 -16.78
C GLY A 92 -0.23 -19.28 -17.24
N LEU A 93 -0.03 -18.18 -16.49
CA LEU A 93 -0.38 -16.84 -16.94
C LEU A 93 0.55 -16.39 -18.06
N THR A 94 -0.03 -15.84 -19.13
CA THR A 94 0.72 -15.34 -20.31
C THR A 94 0.39 -13.88 -20.63
N ASP A 95 -0.48 -13.25 -19.83
CA ASP A 95 -0.90 -11.85 -20.04
C ASP A 95 0.29 -10.91 -19.74
N PRO A 96 0.70 -10.05 -20.69
CA PRO A 96 1.82 -9.11 -20.49
C PRO A 96 1.56 -8.03 -19.44
N ARG A 97 0.36 -7.98 -18.88
CA ARG A 97 0.04 -7.11 -17.72
C ARG A 97 0.42 -7.76 -16.38
N VAL A 98 0.92 -8.98 -16.36
CA VAL A 98 1.33 -9.67 -15.14
C VAL A 98 2.77 -9.30 -14.80
N LEU A 99 2.96 -8.72 -13.61
CA LEU A 99 4.24 -8.41 -12.98
C LEU A 99 4.61 -9.56 -12.02
N VAL A 100 5.70 -10.25 -12.31
CA VAL A 100 6.21 -11.33 -11.47
C VAL A 100 7.27 -10.79 -10.52
N VAL A 101 7.09 -11.05 -9.22
CA VAL A 101 7.99 -10.66 -8.12
C VAL A 101 8.37 -11.89 -7.31
N ALA A 102 9.40 -11.80 -6.46
CA ALA A 102 9.81 -12.91 -5.60
C ALA A 102 8.76 -13.25 -4.52
N ASP A 103 8.11 -12.22 -3.95
CA ASP A 103 7.05 -12.32 -2.94
C ASP A 103 6.15 -11.09 -3.05
N THR A 104 4.83 -11.28 -3.08
CA THR A 104 3.87 -10.19 -3.29
C THR A 104 3.72 -9.29 -2.06
N MET A 105 3.92 -9.81 -0.84
CA MET A 105 3.93 -8.99 0.38
C MET A 105 5.19 -8.12 0.43
N VAL A 106 6.35 -8.69 0.13
CA VAL A 106 7.61 -7.94 0.01
C VAL A 106 7.48 -6.89 -1.11
N GLY A 107 6.91 -7.24 -2.26
CA GLY A 107 6.63 -6.30 -3.35
C GLY A 107 5.76 -5.12 -2.91
N LEU A 108 4.67 -5.38 -2.16
CA LEU A 108 3.83 -4.33 -1.59
C LEU A 108 4.61 -3.42 -0.63
N GLN A 109 5.46 -3.98 0.23
CA GLN A 109 6.30 -3.21 1.15
C GLN A 109 7.35 -2.36 0.40
N GLN A 110 7.93 -2.88 -0.67
CA GLN A 110 8.86 -2.15 -1.53
C GLN A 110 8.17 -0.98 -2.25
N LEU A 111 6.96 -1.17 -2.76
CA LEU A 111 6.13 -0.10 -3.31
C LEU A 111 5.83 0.97 -2.26
N ALA A 112 5.48 0.57 -1.05
CA ALA A 112 5.25 1.49 0.07
C ALA A 112 6.50 2.33 0.39
N GLN A 113 7.69 1.70 0.45
CA GLN A 113 8.96 2.38 0.69
C GLN A 113 9.30 3.35 -0.45
N ALA A 114 9.11 2.96 -1.71
CA ALA A 114 9.34 3.80 -2.87
C ALA A 114 8.37 5.00 -2.90
N ALA A 115 7.08 4.77 -2.60
CA ALA A 115 6.10 5.86 -2.47
C ALA A 115 6.47 6.83 -1.35
N ARG A 116 6.88 6.31 -0.18
CA ARG A 116 7.32 7.14 0.94
C ARG A 116 8.63 7.88 0.65
N ALA A 117 9.52 7.30 -0.13
CA ALA A 117 10.79 7.93 -0.50
C ALA A 117 10.59 9.14 -1.44
N ARG A 118 9.63 9.07 -2.37
CA ARG A 118 9.32 10.16 -3.30
C ARG A 118 8.40 11.23 -2.69
N PHE A 119 7.79 10.97 -1.53
CA PHE A 119 6.86 11.89 -0.89
C PHE A 119 7.58 12.96 -0.08
N THR A 120 7.29 14.23 -0.36
CA THR A 120 7.91 15.41 0.28
C THR A 120 6.98 16.13 1.26
N GLY A 121 5.70 15.75 1.32
CA GLY A 121 4.73 16.33 2.25
C GLY A 121 4.93 15.86 3.70
N LYS A 122 4.04 16.29 4.58
CA LYS A 122 4.08 15.96 6.00
C LYS A 122 3.37 14.65 6.31
N VAL A 123 3.98 13.83 7.15
CA VAL A 123 3.45 12.51 7.54
C VAL A 123 3.10 12.50 9.01
N VAL A 124 1.86 12.12 9.30
CA VAL A 124 1.36 11.91 10.66
C VAL A 124 1.10 10.41 10.86
N ALA A 125 1.69 9.81 11.87
CA ALA A 125 1.36 8.45 12.28
C ALA A 125 0.55 8.46 13.57
N VAL A 126 -0.52 7.65 13.61
CA VAL A 126 -1.44 7.58 14.76
C VAL A 126 -1.48 6.16 15.29
N THR A 127 -1.17 5.99 16.58
CA THR A 127 -1.37 4.73 17.30
C THR A 127 -2.13 4.95 18.60
N GLY A 128 -2.46 3.88 19.30
CA GLY A 128 -3.16 3.92 20.60
C GLY A 128 -4.04 2.70 20.81
N SER A 129 -4.53 2.51 22.02
CA SER A 129 -5.44 1.40 22.34
C SER A 129 -6.84 1.65 21.78
N VAL A 130 -7.33 2.90 21.90
CA VAL A 130 -8.64 3.36 21.42
C VAL A 130 -8.48 4.72 20.74
N GLY A 131 -9.38 5.07 19.84
CA GLY A 131 -9.43 6.42 19.25
C GLY A 131 -8.57 6.63 18.00
N LYS A 132 -7.75 5.68 17.57
CA LYS A 132 -6.87 5.79 16.39
C LYS A 132 -7.62 6.25 15.14
N THR A 133 -8.67 5.53 14.75
CA THR A 133 -9.44 5.81 13.53
C THR A 133 -10.18 7.14 13.63
N THR A 134 -10.75 7.44 14.80
CA THR A 134 -11.41 8.74 15.04
C THR A 134 -10.42 9.88 14.90
N THR A 135 -9.24 9.78 15.53
CA THR A 135 -8.19 10.81 15.44
C THR A 135 -7.68 10.95 14.00
N LYS A 136 -7.47 9.83 13.28
CA LYS A 136 -7.09 9.82 11.87
C LYS A 136 -8.11 10.59 11.01
N GLU A 137 -9.41 10.34 11.21
CA GLU A 137 -10.47 11.03 10.44
C GLU A 137 -10.57 12.53 10.81
N MET A 138 -10.43 12.89 12.07
CA MET A 138 -10.37 14.29 12.49
C MET A 138 -9.19 15.02 11.86
N LEU A 139 -8.00 14.40 11.89
CA LEU A 139 -6.80 14.94 11.22
C LEU A 139 -7.01 15.07 9.73
N ARG A 140 -7.62 14.08 9.08
CA ARG A 140 -7.91 14.11 7.65
C ARG A 140 -8.80 15.31 7.31
N LEU A 141 -9.85 15.56 8.07
CA LEU A 141 -10.74 16.71 7.86
C LEU A 141 -9.98 18.04 8.05
N CYS A 142 -9.24 18.20 9.15
CA CYS A 142 -8.51 19.41 9.44
C CYS A 142 -7.41 19.70 8.41
N LEU A 143 -6.64 18.69 8.02
CA LEU A 143 -5.52 18.88 7.10
C LEU A 143 -6.02 19.07 5.66
N SER A 144 -7.16 18.48 5.28
CA SER A 144 -7.76 18.67 3.96
C SER A 144 -8.16 20.13 3.68
N ALA A 145 -8.36 20.94 4.72
CA ALA A 145 -8.57 22.37 4.56
C ALA A 145 -7.29 23.15 4.16
N ASN A 146 -6.12 22.51 4.29
CA ASN A 146 -4.82 23.12 4.04
C ASN A 146 -4.11 22.51 2.81
N GLY A 147 -4.62 21.41 2.25
CA GLY A 147 -4.03 20.77 1.06
C GLY A 147 -4.51 19.34 0.84
N PRO A 148 -4.18 18.75 -0.31
CA PRO A 148 -4.54 17.37 -0.62
C PRO A 148 -4.00 16.42 0.46
N THR A 149 -4.91 15.68 1.10
CA THR A 149 -4.61 14.82 2.25
C THR A 149 -4.94 13.37 1.93
N HIS A 150 -3.94 12.50 2.02
CA HIS A 150 -4.08 11.06 1.92
C HIS A 150 -4.15 10.43 3.30
N ALA A 151 -5.07 9.51 3.51
CA ALA A 151 -5.21 8.78 4.76
C ALA A 151 -5.59 7.32 4.48
N ALA A 152 -5.26 6.44 5.42
CA ALA A 152 -5.68 5.05 5.36
C ALA A 152 -7.21 4.94 5.25
N GLU A 153 -7.67 4.15 4.31
CA GLU A 153 -9.09 3.78 4.22
C GLU A 153 -9.42 2.82 5.36
N ALA A 154 -10.60 2.98 5.95
CA ALA A 154 -11.04 2.16 7.08
C ALA A 154 -9.93 2.07 8.16
N SER A 155 -9.75 0.89 8.75
CA SER A 155 -8.72 0.60 9.76
C SER A 155 -7.56 -0.21 9.17
N TYR A 156 -7.04 0.17 7.99
CA TYR A 156 -5.88 -0.46 7.37
C TYR A 156 -4.59 -0.08 8.13
N ASN A 157 -4.38 -0.73 9.30
CA ASN A 157 -3.37 -0.35 10.28
C ASN A 157 -2.37 -1.47 10.64
N ASN A 158 -2.41 -2.60 9.93
CA ASN A 158 -1.58 -3.78 10.17
C ASN A 158 -0.46 -3.93 9.12
N HIS A 159 0.24 -5.08 9.13
CA HIS A 159 1.39 -5.40 8.28
C HIS A 159 1.15 -5.37 6.77
N TRP A 160 -0.10 -5.40 6.29
CA TRP A 160 -0.45 -5.19 4.88
C TRP A 160 -1.21 -3.87 4.65
N GLY A 161 -1.97 -3.40 5.64
CA GLY A 161 -2.77 -2.18 5.52
C GLY A 161 -1.93 -0.91 5.48
N VAL A 162 -0.89 -0.83 6.32
CA VAL A 162 0.05 0.31 6.32
C VAL A 162 0.83 0.39 5.02
N PRO A 163 1.46 -0.70 4.52
CA PRO A 163 2.10 -0.66 3.21
C PRO A 163 1.14 -0.32 2.08
N LEU A 164 -0.09 -0.85 2.08
CA LEU A 164 -1.10 -0.52 1.07
C LEU A 164 -1.46 0.96 1.06
N THR A 165 -1.63 1.56 2.25
CA THR A 165 -1.87 3.00 2.40
C THR A 165 -0.73 3.81 1.79
N LEU A 166 0.52 3.47 2.09
CA LEU A 166 1.68 4.18 1.56
C LEU A 166 1.84 3.96 0.04
N ALA A 167 1.65 2.74 -0.46
CA ALA A 167 1.74 2.46 -1.89
C ALA A 167 0.70 3.21 -2.72
N ARG A 168 -0.46 3.55 -2.11
CA ARG A 168 -1.53 4.37 -2.69
C ARG A 168 -1.31 5.88 -2.54
N LEU A 169 -0.22 6.32 -1.90
CA LEU A 169 0.05 7.73 -1.62
C LEU A 169 0.22 8.53 -2.91
N PRO A 170 -0.68 9.50 -3.21
CA PRO A 170 -0.60 10.35 -4.38
C PRO A 170 0.66 11.24 -4.36
N ARG A 171 1.20 11.52 -5.51
CA ARG A 171 2.44 12.32 -5.67
C ARG A 171 2.25 13.77 -5.25
N ASP A 172 1.06 14.30 -5.47
CA ASP A 172 0.65 15.68 -5.21
C ASP A 172 0.00 15.88 -3.84
N ALA A 173 -0.06 14.85 -3.00
CA ALA A 173 -0.54 15.00 -1.64
C ALA A 173 0.39 15.91 -0.82
N ALA A 174 -0.20 16.80 -0.02
CA ALA A 174 0.53 17.64 0.93
C ALA A 174 0.70 16.94 2.29
N PHE A 175 -0.26 16.07 2.63
CA PHE A 175 -0.30 15.36 3.90
C PHE A 175 -0.59 13.88 3.71
N CYS A 176 0.06 13.05 4.55
CA CYS A 176 -0.23 11.62 4.66
C CYS A 176 -0.50 11.27 6.12
N ILE A 177 -1.61 10.57 6.39
CA ILE A 177 -1.97 10.12 7.73
C ILE A 177 -2.02 8.59 7.72
N SER A 178 -1.14 7.96 8.49
CA SER A 178 -1.07 6.50 8.64
C SER A 178 -1.54 6.09 10.02
N GLU A 179 -2.54 5.24 10.09
CA GLU A 179 -2.94 4.56 11.32
C GLU A 179 -2.06 3.32 11.50
N ILE A 180 -1.48 3.13 12.71
CA ILE A 180 -0.63 1.99 13.04
C ILE A 180 -1.23 1.24 14.22
N GLY A 181 -1.64 0.01 13.99
CA GLY A 181 -2.16 -0.92 14.99
C GLY A 181 -1.15 -2.00 15.36
N MET A 182 -1.48 -2.77 16.40
CA MET A 182 -0.76 -3.97 16.82
C MET A 182 -1.74 -4.98 17.40
N ASN A 183 -1.37 -6.25 17.32
CA ASN A 183 -1.97 -7.35 18.08
C ASN A 183 -0.91 -8.01 18.98
N HIS A 184 0.36 -7.99 18.57
CA HIS A 184 1.49 -8.63 19.25
C HIS A 184 2.65 -7.65 19.46
N PRO A 185 3.58 -7.98 20.39
CA PRO A 185 4.81 -7.21 20.56
C PRO A 185 5.65 -7.15 19.27
N GLY A 186 6.29 -6.00 19.04
CA GLY A 186 7.21 -5.80 17.92
C GLY A 186 6.58 -5.42 16.59
N GLU A 187 5.26 -5.21 16.53
CA GLU A 187 4.56 -4.89 15.27
C GLU A 187 4.60 -3.39 14.92
N ILE A 188 4.62 -2.48 15.92
CA ILE A 188 4.56 -1.04 15.67
C ILE A 188 5.85 -0.51 15.04
N LEU A 189 7.00 -0.88 15.58
CA LEU A 189 8.28 -0.30 15.17
C LEU A 189 8.61 -0.53 13.67
N PRO A 190 8.46 -1.73 13.09
CA PRO A 190 8.69 -1.95 11.66
C PRO A 190 7.78 -1.09 10.77
N LEU A 191 6.49 -0.97 11.13
CA LEU A 191 5.52 -0.16 10.40
C LEU A 191 5.84 1.33 10.52
N ALA A 192 6.19 1.80 11.72
CA ALA A 192 6.58 3.18 11.95
C ALA A 192 7.87 3.56 11.18
N ARG A 193 8.85 2.65 11.09
CA ARG A 193 10.06 2.82 10.26
C ARG A 193 9.75 2.94 8.78
N MET A 194 8.72 2.22 8.30
CA MET A 194 8.26 2.33 6.92
C MET A 194 7.55 3.67 6.68
N VAL A 195 6.70 4.10 7.61
CA VAL A 195 5.95 5.36 7.57
C VAL A 195 6.88 6.58 7.68
N ARG A 196 7.92 6.52 8.51
CA ARG A 196 8.85 7.66 8.80
C ARG A 196 8.09 8.95 9.07
N PRO A 197 7.33 9.04 10.18
CA PRO A 197 6.46 10.18 10.47
C PRO A 197 7.25 11.43 10.84
N ASP A 198 6.71 12.61 10.51
CA ASP A 198 7.11 13.90 11.06
C ASP A 198 6.43 14.14 12.42
N VAL A 199 5.21 13.60 12.57
CA VAL A 199 4.42 13.69 13.80
C VAL A 199 3.92 12.31 14.19
N ALA A 200 4.15 11.89 15.42
CA ALA A 200 3.62 10.66 16.01
C ALA A 200 2.57 11.00 17.07
N VAL A 201 1.39 10.41 16.97
CA VAL A 201 0.29 10.60 17.92
C VAL A 201 0.00 9.29 18.63
N ILE A 202 0.00 9.29 19.96
CA ILE A 202 -0.46 8.18 20.80
C ILE A 202 -1.76 8.63 21.48
N THR A 203 -2.89 8.09 21.02
CA THR A 203 -4.20 8.55 21.51
C THR A 203 -4.48 8.16 22.95
N THR A 204 -4.24 6.91 23.29
CA THR A 204 -4.41 6.38 24.65
C THR A 204 -3.60 5.11 24.86
N ILE A 205 -3.28 4.82 26.12
CA ILE A 205 -2.81 3.53 26.60
C ILE A 205 -3.93 2.90 27.42
N GLY A 206 -4.37 1.73 27.02
CA GLY A 206 -5.46 1.00 27.69
C GLY A 206 -5.30 -0.52 27.51
N SER A 207 -6.21 -1.29 28.07
CA SER A 207 -6.16 -2.77 28.16
C SER A 207 -6.43 -3.52 26.84
N ALA A 208 -6.63 -2.82 25.73
CA ALA A 208 -6.74 -3.47 24.43
C ALA A 208 -5.50 -4.33 24.14
N HIS A 209 -5.69 -5.58 23.73
CA HIS A 209 -4.63 -6.57 23.47
C HIS A 209 -3.84 -7.03 24.72
N LEU A 210 -4.33 -6.80 25.94
CA LEU A 210 -3.64 -7.14 27.18
C LEU A 210 -3.27 -8.66 27.23
N GLY A 211 -4.13 -9.51 26.71
CA GLY A 211 -3.89 -10.98 26.67
C GLY A 211 -2.65 -11.37 25.86
N HIS A 212 -2.30 -10.64 24.81
CA HIS A 212 -1.11 -10.89 24.00
C HIS A 212 0.11 -10.12 24.48
N MET A 213 -0.10 -8.97 25.13
CA MET A 213 0.95 -8.06 25.56
C MET A 213 1.43 -8.32 27.00
N GLY A 214 0.61 -8.95 27.82
CA GLY A 214 0.92 -9.32 29.20
C GLY A 214 0.72 -8.22 30.23
N SER A 215 1.02 -6.94 29.94
CA SER A 215 0.86 -5.82 30.87
C SER A 215 0.56 -4.48 30.16
N LEU A 216 0.05 -3.51 30.92
CA LEU A 216 -0.14 -2.14 30.42
C LEU A 216 1.20 -1.46 30.09
N ASP A 217 2.24 -1.74 30.87
CA ASP A 217 3.58 -1.20 30.62
C ASP A 217 4.15 -1.73 29.31
N ALA A 218 3.94 -3.02 28.98
CA ALA A 218 4.33 -3.58 27.70
C ALA A 218 3.55 -2.93 26.53
N ILE A 219 2.24 -2.67 26.70
CA ILE A 219 1.44 -1.94 25.72
C ILE A 219 1.96 -0.51 25.54
N ALA A 220 2.30 0.17 26.63
CA ALA A 220 2.84 1.52 26.61
C ALA A 220 4.20 1.56 25.88
N ALA A 221 5.10 0.65 26.22
CA ALA A 221 6.42 0.54 25.59
C ALA A 221 6.33 0.26 24.09
N GLU A 222 5.45 -0.67 23.69
CA GLU A 222 5.24 -0.98 22.28
C GLU A 222 4.72 0.24 21.50
N LYS A 223 3.70 0.93 22.02
CA LYS A 223 3.16 2.12 21.38
C LYS A 223 4.15 3.28 21.38
N ALA A 224 4.93 3.46 22.44
CA ALA A 224 5.97 4.48 22.52
C ALA A 224 7.11 4.23 21.51
N SER A 225 7.27 3.01 20.99
CA SER A 225 8.28 2.70 19.97
C SER A 225 8.13 3.55 18.69
N ILE A 226 6.90 4.03 18.40
CA ILE A 226 6.66 4.92 17.27
C ILE A 226 7.47 6.22 17.37
N ILE A 227 7.69 6.74 18.60
CA ILE A 227 8.42 7.99 18.85
C ILE A 227 9.88 7.86 18.44
N THR A 228 10.46 6.67 18.56
CA THR A 228 11.87 6.42 18.18
C THR A 228 12.15 6.55 16.69
N THR A 229 11.10 6.63 15.87
CA THR A 229 11.21 6.79 14.41
C THR A 229 11.10 8.24 13.95
N LEU A 230 10.84 9.15 14.85
CA LEU A 230 10.76 10.58 14.57
C LEU A 230 12.14 11.15 14.22
N PRO A 231 12.23 12.07 13.26
CA PRO A 231 13.45 12.84 13.05
C PRO A 231 13.70 13.80 14.23
N ALA A 232 14.90 14.39 14.30
CA ALA A 232 15.28 15.28 15.41
C ALA A 232 14.34 16.49 15.61
N HIS A 233 13.66 16.92 14.55
CA HIS A 233 12.66 18.02 14.58
C HIS A 233 11.22 17.48 14.60
N GLY A 234 11.03 16.18 14.74
CA GLY A 234 9.72 15.55 14.78
C GLY A 234 8.98 15.84 16.08
N VAL A 235 7.66 15.70 16.05
CA VAL A 235 6.78 16.01 17.18
C VAL A 235 6.08 14.74 17.67
N ALA A 236 6.15 14.48 18.97
CA ALA A 236 5.34 13.48 19.64
C ALA A 236 4.17 14.15 20.36
N VAL A 237 2.97 13.64 20.15
CA VAL A 237 1.73 14.03 20.82
C VAL A 237 1.25 12.82 21.63
N VAL A 238 1.16 12.97 22.95
CA VAL A 238 0.79 11.90 23.88
C VAL A 238 -0.25 12.37 24.86
#